data_237520e3dff46a4dc3a6ed405f874a60
#
_entry.id   237520e3dff46a4dc3a6ed405f874a60
#
_cell.length_a   1.000
_cell.length_b   1.000
_cell.length_c   1.000
_cell.angle_alpha   90.00
_cell.angle_beta   90.00
_cell.angle_gamma   90.00
#
_symmetry.space_group_name_H-M   'P 1'
#
loop_
_entity.id
_entity.type
_entity.pdbx_description
1 polymer ?
#
loop_
_entity_poly.entity_id
_entity_poly.type
_entity_poly.pdbx_seq_one_letter_code
_entity_poly.pdbx_strand_id
1 'polypeptide(L)'
;VSFRSFVDCCHEHGIRVVVDGVFNHTGREFFAFRDLQAHRDQSPYAGWYRNVNFGWGSPLGDSFGYESWHGIWELPCLNHGNPEVRNYLLDTVRFWVQEFNIDGIRLDCAGDLSFEFMQELRRLANEIKPEFWLMGEVIHGEYARWVNPQMLHSVTNYEMHKSIYSAHNDHNYFELAHNVRRLEAVGRDLYTFVDNHDEDRIASKLLNPAHLAPLYTLLFTLPGIPSIYYGSEWGIQGRRGHN
;
A
#
# COMPACT_ATOMS: atom_id res chain seq x y z
N VAL A 1 9.30 1.12 24.62
CA VAL A 1 10.05 0.34 23.61
C VAL A 1 10.20 1.24 22.39
N SER A 2 11.43 1.48 21.90
CA SER A 2 11.65 2.23 20.68
C SER A 2 11.31 1.36 19.45
N PHE A 3 11.01 2.00 18.31
CA PHE A 3 10.73 1.25 17.08
C PHE A 3 11.93 0.40 16.66
N ARG A 4 13.17 0.92 16.83
CA ARG A 4 14.41 0.15 16.60
C ARG A 4 14.44 -1.12 17.45
N SER A 5 14.21 -1.02 18.77
CA SER A 5 14.19 -2.21 19.66
C SER A 5 13.10 -3.22 19.27
N PHE A 6 11.99 -2.76 18.71
CA PHE A 6 10.94 -3.64 18.17
C PHE A 6 11.45 -4.41 16.95
N VAL A 7 12.07 -3.70 15.98
CA VAL A 7 12.63 -4.33 14.78
C VAL A 7 13.73 -5.34 15.13
N ASP A 8 14.64 -4.97 16.05
CA ASP A 8 15.71 -5.86 16.54
C ASP A 8 15.12 -7.14 17.13
N CYS A 9 14.10 -7.00 17.97
CA CYS A 9 13.41 -8.16 18.56
C CYS A 9 12.73 -9.04 17.49
N CYS A 10 12.12 -8.45 16.46
CA CYS A 10 11.57 -9.21 15.34
C CYS A 10 12.66 -10.00 14.62
N HIS A 11 13.81 -9.39 14.36
CA HIS A 11 14.94 -10.04 13.68
C HIS A 11 15.53 -11.19 14.50
N GLU A 12 15.65 -11.05 15.83
CA GLU A 12 16.06 -12.14 16.73
C GLU A 12 15.16 -13.38 16.62
N HIS A 13 13.90 -13.19 16.22
CA HIS A 13 12.93 -14.26 16.01
C HIS A 13 12.76 -14.66 14.54
N GLY A 14 13.63 -14.17 13.63
CA GLY A 14 13.55 -14.46 12.20
C GLY A 14 12.37 -13.79 11.48
N ILE A 15 11.81 -12.74 12.06
CA ILE A 15 10.67 -12.00 11.52
C ILE A 15 11.18 -10.72 10.85
N ARG A 16 10.83 -10.51 9.58
CA ARG A 16 11.11 -9.28 8.83
C ARG A 16 10.02 -8.24 9.08
N VAL A 17 10.42 -6.97 9.10
CA VAL A 17 9.53 -5.83 9.35
C VAL A 17 9.36 -5.00 8.09
N VAL A 18 8.13 -4.91 7.61
CA VAL A 18 7.71 -4.09 6.47
C VAL A 18 6.84 -2.95 6.99
N VAL A 19 7.16 -1.71 6.60
CA VAL A 19 6.41 -0.53 7.04
C VAL A 19 5.56 0.04 5.91
N ASP A 20 4.50 0.75 6.26
CA ASP A 20 3.68 1.47 5.30
C ASP A 20 4.37 2.76 4.83
N GLY A 21 4.45 2.94 3.53
CA GLY A 21 4.94 4.14 2.86
C GLY A 21 3.80 4.87 2.16
N VAL A 22 3.25 5.89 2.81
CA VAL A 22 2.23 6.76 2.22
C VAL A 22 2.93 7.87 1.46
N PHE A 23 3.21 7.64 0.18
CA PHE A 23 4.04 8.52 -0.64
C PHE A 23 3.27 9.27 -1.75
N ASN A 24 1.97 8.99 -1.92
CA ASN A 24 1.15 9.69 -2.90
C ASN A 24 0.68 11.06 -2.41
N HIS A 25 0.43 11.20 -1.10
CA HIS A 25 -0.12 12.41 -0.49
C HIS A 25 0.44 12.61 0.91
N THR A 26 0.18 13.76 1.49
CA THR A 26 0.49 14.02 2.91
C THR A 26 -0.78 14.40 3.67
N GLY A 27 -0.68 14.44 4.99
CA GLY A 27 -1.65 15.18 5.80
C GLY A 27 -1.37 16.70 5.72
N ARG A 28 -2.34 17.51 6.10
CA ARG A 28 -2.23 18.98 6.08
C ARG A 28 -1.26 19.54 7.13
N GLU A 29 -0.95 18.74 8.16
CA GLU A 29 0.01 19.09 9.21
C GLU A 29 1.48 18.80 8.81
N PHE A 30 1.69 18.21 7.63
CA PHE A 30 3.03 17.96 7.12
C PHE A 30 3.78 19.30 6.91
N PHE A 31 5.04 19.33 7.27
CA PHE A 31 5.80 20.59 7.31
C PHE A 31 5.76 21.40 6.01
N ALA A 32 5.85 20.73 4.86
CA ALA A 32 5.85 21.39 3.56
C ALA A 32 4.47 22.00 3.23
N PHE A 33 3.38 21.33 3.61
CA PHE A 33 2.04 21.86 3.41
C PHE A 33 1.74 23.04 4.35
N ARG A 34 2.18 22.95 5.60
CA ARG A 34 2.05 24.06 6.56
C ARG A 34 2.83 25.30 6.12
N ASP A 35 4.03 25.11 5.59
CA ASP A 35 4.80 26.22 5.04
C ASP A 35 4.07 26.84 3.83
N LEU A 36 3.53 26.00 2.93
CA LEU A 36 2.71 26.47 1.81
C LEU A 36 1.46 27.26 2.28
N GLN A 37 0.81 26.83 3.34
CA GLN A 37 -0.32 27.57 3.93
C GLN A 37 0.10 28.94 4.47
N ALA A 38 1.27 29.02 5.09
CA ALA A 38 1.77 30.25 5.71
C ALA A 38 2.34 31.26 4.68
N HIS A 39 3.02 30.79 3.66
CA HIS A 39 3.82 31.64 2.75
C HIS A 39 3.28 31.67 1.32
N ARG A 40 2.30 30.83 0.97
CA ARG A 40 1.66 30.78 -0.36
C ARG A 40 2.67 30.62 -1.50
N ASP A 41 2.66 31.55 -2.46
CA ASP A 41 3.56 31.61 -3.62
C ASP A 41 5.03 31.90 -3.26
N GLN A 42 5.29 32.34 -2.05
CA GLN A 42 6.65 32.50 -1.51
C GLN A 42 7.19 31.22 -0.87
N SER A 43 6.36 30.20 -0.69
CA SER A 43 6.80 28.93 -0.12
C SER A 43 7.72 28.16 -1.10
N PRO A 44 8.88 27.67 -0.68
CA PRO A 44 9.71 26.81 -1.50
C PRO A 44 9.02 25.46 -1.80
N TYR A 45 7.96 25.12 -1.07
CA TYR A 45 7.21 23.87 -1.21
C TYR A 45 5.97 23.98 -2.12
N ALA A 46 5.74 25.15 -2.77
CA ALA A 46 4.60 25.29 -3.69
C ALA A 46 4.63 24.25 -4.84
N GLY A 47 5.82 23.90 -5.33
CA GLY A 47 6.03 22.89 -6.36
C GLY A 47 5.98 21.43 -5.86
N TRP A 48 5.85 21.21 -4.57
CA TRP A 48 5.79 19.87 -3.97
C TRP A 48 4.43 19.21 -4.09
N TYR A 49 3.38 20.01 -4.28
CA TYR A 49 2.01 19.55 -4.40
C TYR A 49 1.49 19.71 -5.82
N ARG A 50 0.60 18.81 -6.24
CA ARG A 50 0.00 18.84 -7.58
C ARG A 50 -1.01 19.96 -7.68
N ASN A 51 -1.01 20.64 -8.84
CA ASN A 51 -2.03 21.61 -9.25
C ASN A 51 -2.29 22.73 -8.24
N VAL A 52 -1.24 23.19 -7.54
CA VAL A 52 -1.35 24.37 -6.66
C VAL A 52 -1.75 25.58 -7.48
N ASN A 53 -2.81 26.25 -7.07
CA ASN A 53 -3.37 27.41 -7.75
C ASN A 53 -3.74 28.49 -6.76
N PHE A 54 -3.13 29.66 -6.88
CA PHE A 54 -3.34 30.80 -5.99
C PHE A 54 -4.52 31.69 -6.40
N GLY A 55 -5.23 31.38 -7.49
CA GLY A 55 -6.38 32.12 -7.98
C GLY A 55 -7.72 31.75 -7.33
N TRP A 56 -7.77 30.64 -6.58
CA TRP A 56 -8.96 30.18 -5.85
C TRP A 56 -8.55 29.42 -4.57
N GLY A 57 -9.49 29.30 -3.62
CA GLY A 57 -9.23 28.64 -2.34
C GLY A 57 -9.72 27.20 -2.30
N SER A 58 -9.21 26.41 -1.33
CA SER A 58 -9.72 25.06 -1.09
C SER A 58 -11.06 25.09 -0.32
N PRO A 59 -11.86 24.02 -0.40
CA PRO A 59 -13.08 23.89 0.42
C PRO A 59 -12.81 23.89 1.94
N LEU A 60 -11.56 23.63 2.35
CA LEU A 60 -11.15 23.66 3.77
C LEU A 60 -10.67 25.05 4.23
N GLY A 61 -10.84 26.09 3.39
CA GLY A 61 -10.55 27.48 3.74
C GLY A 61 -9.11 27.92 3.48
N ASP A 62 -8.31 27.14 2.76
CA ASP A 62 -7.00 27.60 2.31
C ASP A 62 -7.15 28.70 1.25
N SER A 63 -6.22 29.64 1.23
CA SER A 63 -6.19 30.74 0.26
C SER A 63 -5.64 30.35 -1.12
N PHE A 64 -5.54 29.04 -1.39
CA PHE A 64 -5.11 28.44 -2.66
C PHE A 64 -5.78 27.08 -2.85
N GLY A 65 -5.90 26.64 -4.11
CA GLY A 65 -6.36 25.31 -4.46
C GLY A 65 -5.20 24.35 -4.68
N TYR A 66 -5.47 23.06 -4.63
CA TYR A 66 -4.51 21.97 -4.87
C TYR A 66 -5.25 20.69 -5.26
N GLU A 67 -4.54 19.74 -5.81
CA GLU A 67 -5.08 18.38 -6.03
C GLU A 67 -5.07 17.59 -4.73
N SER A 68 -6.20 16.94 -4.44
CA SER A 68 -6.36 16.06 -3.28
C SER A 68 -6.62 14.62 -3.72
N TRP A 69 -6.22 13.65 -2.92
CA TRP A 69 -6.45 12.24 -3.22
C TRP A 69 -7.94 11.91 -3.19
N HIS A 70 -8.48 11.51 -4.36
CA HIS A 70 -9.91 11.19 -4.55
C HIS A 70 -10.90 12.24 -4.03
N GLY A 71 -10.52 13.51 -4.02
CA GLY A 71 -11.37 14.61 -3.52
C GLY A 71 -11.39 14.76 -2.00
N ILE A 72 -10.55 14.02 -1.29
CA ILE A 72 -10.36 14.14 0.17
C ILE A 72 -9.36 15.27 0.42
N TRP A 73 -9.87 16.46 0.73
CA TRP A 73 -9.07 17.69 0.83
C TRP A 73 -8.06 17.71 1.97
N GLU A 74 -8.22 16.81 2.94
CA GLU A 74 -7.27 16.57 4.02
C GLU A 74 -5.98 15.90 3.53
N LEU A 75 -5.98 15.33 2.31
CA LEU A 75 -4.91 14.54 1.74
C LEU A 75 -4.35 15.18 0.45
N PRO A 76 -3.57 16.28 0.55
CA PRO A 76 -2.96 16.94 -0.61
C PRO A 76 -1.96 16.02 -1.32
N CYS A 77 -2.11 15.90 -2.66
CA CYS A 77 -1.28 15.02 -3.47
C CYS A 77 0.12 15.59 -3.70
N LEU A 78 1.14 14.78 -3.47
CA LEU A 78 2.53 15.10 -3.78
C LEU A 78 2.80 15.09 -5.28
N ASN A 79 3.64 15.99 -5.73
CA ASN A 79 4.08 16.11 -7.12
C ASN A 79 5.33 15.27 -7.39
N HIS A 80 5.18 14.01 -7.78
CA HIS A 80 6.31 13.15 -8.16
C HIS A 80 7.06 13.62 -9.43
N GLY A 81 6.50 14.56 -10.20
CA GLY A 81 7.23 15.23 -11.28
C GLY A 81 8.35 16.16 -10.76
N ASN A 82 8.26 16.58 -9.49
CA ASN A 82 9.29 17.40 -8.86
C ASN A 82 10.42 16.51 -8.30
N PRO A 83 11.67 16.67 -8.77
CA PRO A 83 12.80 15.88 -8.27
C PRO A 83 13.07 16.04 -6.77
N GLU A 84 12.79 17.21 -6.20
CA GLU A 84 12.97 17.45 -4.76
C GLU A 84 12.04 16.57 -3.93
N VAL A 85 10.80 16.39 -4.37
CA VAL A 85 9.83 15.49 -3.73
C VAL A 85 10.33 14.05 -3.79
N ARG A 86 10.73 13.57 -4.97
CA ARG A 86 11.26 12.21 -5.12
C ARG A 86 12.49 11.99 -4.24
N ASN A 87 13.44 12.92 -4.27
CA ASN A 87 14.66 12.82 -3.44
C ASN A 87 14.31 12.78 -1.95
N TYR A 88 13.41 13.63 -1.48
CA TYR A 88 12.96 13.63 -0.09
C TYR A 88 12.36 12.28 0.32
N LEU A 89 11.50 11.70 -0.53
CA LEU A 89 10.89 10.39 -0.26
C LEU A 89 11.93 9.26 -0.26
N LEU A 90 12.86 9.27 -1.21
CA LEU A 90 13.95 8.29 -1.27
C LEU A 90 14.90 8.42 -0.07
N ASP A 91 15.22 9.64 0.35
CA ASP A 91 16.05 9.88 1.55
C ASP A 91 15.33 9.46 2.83
N THR A 92 14.00 9.58 2.88
CA THR A 92 13.18 9.03 3.97
C THR A 92 13.34 7.51 4.06
N VAL A 93 13.32 6.82 2.92
CA VAL A 93 13.54 5.35 2.89
C VAL A 93 14.95 4.99 3.34
N ARG A 94 15.98 5.72 2.87
CA ARG A 94 17.35 5.53 3.35
C ARG A 94 17.43 5.68 4.87
N PHE A 95 16.84 6.74 5.40
CA PHE A 95 16.79 6.98 6.84
C PHE A 95 16.12 5.83 7.59
N TRP A 96 14.97 5.33 7.12
CA TRP A 96 14.29 4.22 7.79
C TRP A 96 15.13 2.93 7.81
N VAL A 97 15.84 2.63 6.72
CA VAL A 97 16.73 1.47 6.69
C VAL A 97 17.94 1.67 7.61
N GLN A 98 18.58 2.83 7.57
CA GLN A 98 19.77 3.11 8.37
C GLN A 98 19.46 3.18 9.86
N GLU A 99 18.34 3.83 10.21
CA GLU A 99 17.97 4.06 11.59
C GLU A 99 17.24 2.87 12.24
N PHE A 100 16.39 2.18 11.49
CA PHE A 100 15.53 1.14 12.03
C PHE A 100 15.77 -0.24 11.46
N ASN A 101 16.59 -0.37 10.42
CA ASN A 101 16.90 -1.63 9.74
C ASN A 101 15.66 -2.38 9.23
N ILE A 102 14.64 -1.66 8.76
CA ILE A 102 13.43 -2.26 8.17
C ILE A 102 13.77 -3.12 6.94
N ASP A 103 12.91 -4.07 6.60
CA ASP A 103 13.15 -5.07 5.56
C ASP A 103 12.33 -4.84 4.30
N GLY A 104 11.44 -3.88 4.32
CA GLY A 104 10.61 -3.58 3.16
C GLY A 104 9.62 -2.46 3.40
N ILE A 105 8.92 -2.10 2.34
CA ILE A 105 7.85 -1.09 2.35
C ILE A 105 6.64 -1.63 1.60
N ARG A 106 5.46 -1.44 2.21
CA ARG A 106 4.18 -1.49 1.52
C ARG A 106 3.85 -0.07 1.06
N LEU A 107 3.76 0.14 -0.25
CA LEU A 107 3.35 1.41 -0.84
C LEU A 107 1.83 1.52 -0.82
N ASP A 108 1.32 2.43 -0.01
CA ASP A 108 -0.08 2.81 0.01
C ASP A 108 -0.49 3.39 -1.34
N CYS A 109 -1.71 3.09 -1.79
CA CYS A 109 -2.28 3.51 -3.09
C CYS A 109 -1.25 3.51 -4.25
N ALA A 110 -0.48 2.43 -4.40
CA ALA A 110 0.57 2.32 -5.40
C ALA A 110 0.05 2.45 -6.84
N GLY A 111 -1.24 2.23 -7.05
CA GLY A 111 -1.90 2.48 -8.33
C GLY A 111 -1.87 3.95 -8.77
N ASP A 112 -1.76 4.88 -7.81
CA ASP A 112 -1.74 6.33 -8.03
C ASP A 112 -0.32 6.92 -8.07
N LEU A 113 0.70 6.12 -7.71
CA LEU A 113 2.09 6.54 -7.74
C LEU A 113 2.66 6.56 -9.17
N SER A 114 3.60 7.46 -9.44
CA SER A 114 4.30 7.47 -10.72
C SER A 114 5.20 6.24 -10.87
N PHE A 115 5.22 5.65 -12.07
CA PHE A 115 6.13 4.55 -12.37
C PHE A 115 7.60 4.96 -12.24
N GLU A 116 7.94 6.19 -12.63
CA GLU A 116 9.28 6.71 -12.51
C GLU A 116 9.77 6.69 -11.06
N PHE A 117 8.95 7.17 -10.12
CA PHE A 117 9.27 7.10 -8.69
C PHE A 117 9.44 5.66 -8.20
N MET A 118 8.55 4.73 -8.59
CA MET A 118 8.69 3.32 -8.19
C MET A 118 9.95 2.67 -8.77
N GLN A 119 10.36 3.05 -9.99
CA GLN A 119 11.63 2.58 -10.57
C GLN A 119 12.86 3.14 -9.84
N GLU A 120 12.82 4.40 -9.43
CA GLU A 120 13.87 5.00 -8.61
C GLU A 120 13.95 4.32 -7.24
N LEU A 121 12.79 4.06 -6.61
CA LEU A 121 12.70 3.34 -5.35
C LEU A 121 13.23 1.90 -5.47
N ARG A 122 12.95 1.20 -6.59
CA ARG A 122 13.50 -0.14 -6.84
C ARG A 122 15.02 -0.13 -6.94
N ARG A 123 15.60 0.84 -7.66
CA ARG A 123 17.06 1.00 -7.74
C ARG A 123 17.65 1.24 -6.36
N LEU A 124 17.07 2.16 -5.59
CA LEU A 124 17.48 2.42 -4.22
C LEU A 124 17.41 1.16 -3.36
N ALA A 125 16.30 0.42 -3.41
CA ALA A 125 16.12 -0.82 -2.64
C ALA A 125 17.25 -1.83 -2.90
N ASN A 126 17.60 -2.04 -4.18
CA ASN A 126 18.68 -2.93 -4.57
C ASN A 126 20.07 -2.47 -4.06
N GLU A 127 20.29 -1.15 -3.92
CA GLU A 127 21.55 -0.58 -3.43
C GLU A 127 21.70 -0.67 -1.92
N ILE A 128 20.61 -0.39 -1.17
CA ILE A 128 20.71 -0.23 0.29
C ILE A 128 20.59 -1.54 1.07
N LYS A 129 19.82 -2.50 0.55
CA LYS A 129 19.60 -3.79 1.19
C LYS A 129 19.16 -4.83 0.14
N PRO A 130 19.98 -5.85 -0.19
CA PRO A 130 19.73 -6.76 -1.31
C PRO A 130 18.37 -7.49 -1.27
N GLU A 131 17.85 -7.75 -0.06
CA GLU A 131 16.57 -8.43 0.14
C GLU A 131 15.42 -7.48 0.55
N PHE A 132 15.60 -6.17 0.32
CA PHE A 132 14.58 -5.17 0.64
C PHE A 132 13.34 -5.38 -0.22
N TRP A 133 12.21 -5.64 0.43
CA TRP A 133 10.98 -6.01 -0.27
C TRP A 133 10.09 -4.80 -0.51
N LEU A 134 9.66 -4.64 -1.76
CA LEU A 134 8.72 -3.60 -2.18
C LEU A 134 7.40 -4.24 -2.58
N MET A 135 6.35 -3.93 -1.85
CA MET A 135 4.98 -4.34 -2.12
C MET A 135 4.11 -3.10 -2.33
N GLY A 136 3.22 -3.12 -3.29
CA GLY A 136 2.32 -2.02 -3.58
C GLY A 136 0.85 -2.41 -3.39
N GLU A 137 0.06 -1.48 -2.90
CA GLU A 137 -1.38 -1.61 -2.93
C GLU A 137 -1.90 -1.22 -4.31
N VAL A 138 -2.41 -2.21 -5.04
CA VAL A 138 -3.06 -2.03 -6.36
C VAL A 138 -4.38 -2.79 -6.35
N ILE A 139 -5.48 -2.07 -6.52
CA ILE A 139 -6.81 -2.68 -6.47
C ILE A 139 -7.19 -3.29 -7.83
N HIS A 140 -6.89 -2.59 -8.92
CA HIS A 140 -7.31 -2.97 -10.28
C HIS A 140 -6.19 -2.78 -11.29
N GLY A 141 -6.20 -3.57 -12.35
CA GLY A 141 -5.32 -3.42 -13.52
C GLY A 141 -4.50 -4.66 -13.84
N GLU A 142 -3.64 -4.53 -14.80
CA GLU A 142 -2.71 -5.60 -15.20
C GLU A 142 -1.52 -5.61 -14.23
N TYR A 143 -1.53 -6.48 -13.25
CA TYR A 143 -0.53 -6.54 -12.17
C TYR A 143 0.92 -6.63 -12.65
N ALA A 144 1.16 -7.24 -13.82
CA ALA A 144 2.50 -7.28 -14.44
C ALA A 144 3.10 -5.89 -14.75
N ARG A 145 2.28 -4.84 -14.81
CA ARG A 145 2.77 -3.47 -14.97
C ARG A 145 3.56 -2.99 -13.76
N TRP A 146 3.20 -3.47 -12.56
CA TRP A 146 3.86 -3.14 -11.29
C TRP A 146 4.84 -4.22 -10.85
N VAL A 147 4.49 -5.50 -11.08
CA VAL A 147 5.31 -6.64 -10.65
C VAL A 147 6.25 -7.04 -11.78
N ASN A 148 7.46 -6.52 -11.72
CA ASN A 148 8.51 -6.83 -12.70
C ASN A 148 9.90 -6.44 -12.12
N PRO A 149 11.01 -6.88 -12.73
CA PRO A 149 12.36 -6.63 -12.21
C PRO A 149 12.76 -5.17 -12.03
N GLN A 150 12.07 -4.23 -12.68
CA GLN A 150 12.38 -2.80 -12.63
C GLN A 150 11.52 -2.03 -11.63
N MET A 151 10.45 -2.66 -11.10
CA MET A 151 9.48 -2.01 -10.23
C MET A 151 9.28 -2.77 -8.92
N LEU A 152 8.06 -3.12 -8.58
CA LEU A 152 7.75 -3.76 -7.31
C LEU A 152 7.99 -5.27 -7.36
N HIS A 153 8.24 -5.86 -6.19
CA HIS A 153 8.34 -7.30 -6.04
C HIS A 153 6.96 -7.96 -5.99
N SER A 154 5.97 -7.23 -5.47
CA SER A 154 4.62 -7.73 -5.24
C SER A 154 3.60 -6.59 -5.29
N VAL A 155 2.35 -6.93 -5.56
CA VAL A 155 1.19 -6.07 -5.30
C VAL A 155 0.05 -6.88 -4.69
N THR A 156 -0.91 -6.19 -4.08
CA THR A 156 -2.11 -6.78 -3.49
C THR A 156 -2.98 -7.48 -4.53
N ASN A 157 -3.38 -8.72 -4.24
CA ASN A 157 -4.20 -9.52 -5.14
C ASN A 157 -5.69 -9.42 -4.78
N TYR A 158 -6.31 -8.28 -5.08
CA TYR A 158 -7.74 -8.05 -4.82
C TYR A 158 -8.65 -8.97 -5.63
N GLU A 159 -8.23 -9.39 -6.82
CA GLU A 159 -9.00 -10.33 -7.64
C GLU A 159 -9.09 -11.71 -6.98
N MET A 160 -7.96 -12.20 -6.44
CA MET A 160 -7.96 -13.46 -5.70
C MET A 160 -8.73 -13.33 -4.39
N HIS A 161 -8.59 -12.21 -3.66
CA HIS A 161 -9.37 -11.91 -2.47
C HIS A 161 -10.87 -12.08 -2.74
N LYS A 162 -11.40 -11.41 -3.78
CA LYS A 162 -12.81 -11.51 -4.15
C LYS A 162 -13.19 -12.93 -4.52
N SER A 163 -12.44 -13.59 -5.40
CA SER A 163 -12.82 -14.92 -5.91
C SER A 163 -12.74 -16.03 -4.85
N ILE A 164 -11.86 -15.91 -3.84
CA ILE A 164 -11.80 -16.90 -2.76
C ILE A 164 -13.08 -16.86 -1.92
N TYR A 165 -13.50 -15.68 -1.39
CA TYR A 165 -14.67 -15.65 -0.55
C TYR A 165 -15.99 -15.86 -1.33
N SER A 166 -16.11 -15.32 -2.55
CA SER A 166 -17.29 -15.53 -3.37
C SER A 166 -17.47 -16.99 -3.78
N ALA A 167 -16.37 -17.69 -4.08
CA ALA A 167 -16.44 -19.12 -4.42
C ALA A 167 -17.08 -19.94 -3.28
N HIS A 168 -16.78 -19.62 -2.03
CA HIS A 168 -17.38 -20.30 -0.88
C HIS A 168 -18.84 -19.89 -0.64
N ASN A 169 -19.16 -18.60 -0.79
CA ASN A 169 -20.52 -18.10 -0.56
C ASN A 169 -21.51 -18.54 -1.65
N ASP A 170 -21.05 -18.54 -2.91
CA ASP A 170 -21.87 -18.84 -4.08
C ASP A 170 -21.82 -20.33 -4.48
N HIS A 171 -21.00 -21.15 -3.77
CA HIS A 171 -20.72 -22.55 -4.13
C HIS A 171 -20.25 -22.71 -5.58
N ASN A 172 -19.45 -21.75 -6.08
CA ASN A 172 -19.03 -21.66 -7.47
C ASN A 172 -17.56 -21.26 -7.57
N TYR A 173 -16.71 -22.19 -7.99
CA TYR A 173 -15.26 -22.01 -8.09
C TYR A 173 -14.77 -21.61 -9.51
N PHE A 174 -15.64 -21.35 -10.47
CA PHE A 174 -15.23 -21.01 -11.84
C PHE A 174 -14.47 -19.69 -11.92
N GLU A 175 -14.89 -18.65 -11.17
CA GLU A 175 -14.19 -17.37 -11.09
C GLU A 175 -12.79 -17.56 -10.49
N LEU A 176 -12.67 -18.32 -9.41
CA LEU A 176 -11.39 -18.64 -8.79
C LEU A 176 -10.44 -19.35 -9.77
N ALA A 177 -10.93 -20.39 -10.44
CA ALA A 177 -10.16 -21.14 -11.45
C ALA A 177 -9.76 -20.26 -12.64
N HIS A 178 -10.62 -19.33 -13.04
CA HIS A 178 -10.30 -18.35 -14.09
C HIS A 178 -9.17 -17.41 -13.64
N ASN A 179 -9.24 -16.84 -12.45
CA ASN A 179 -8.24 -15.91 -11.93
C ASN A 179 -6.89 -16.58 -11.71
N VAL A 180 -6.86 -17.82 -11.23
CA VAL A 180 -5.60 -18.59 -11.12
C VAL A 180 -4.91 -18.70 -12.47
N ARG A 181 -5.64 -19.02 -13.56
CA ARG A 181 -5.07 -19.11 -14.91
C ARG A 181 -4.65 -17.75 -15.46
N ARG A 182 -5.50 -16.73 -15.31
CA ARG A 182 -5.23 -15.37 -15.80
C ARG A 182 -3.99 -14.75 -15.16
N LEU A 183 -3.77 -15.03 -13.90
CA LEU A 183 -2.65 -14.49 -13.12
C LEU A 183 -1.41 -15.39 -13.14
N GLU A 184 -1.38 -16.47 -13.92
CA GLU A 184 -0.28 -17.47 -13.92
C GLU A 184 1.11 -16.83 -14.04
N ALA A 185 1.27 -15.80 -14.88
CA ALA A 185 2.55 -15.15 -15.12
C ALA A 185 3.13 -14.40 -13.90
N VAL A 186 2.28 -13.89 -13.02
CA VAL A 186 2.69 -13.08 -11.85
C VAL A 186 2.12 -13.59 -10.54
N GLY A 187 1.21 -14.56 -10.56
CA GLY A 187 0.44 -14.98 -9.40
C GLY A 187 1.28 -15.43 -8.21
N ARG A 188 2.47 -15.99 -8.43
CA ARG A 188 3.38 -16.41 -7.36
C ARG A 188 3.97 -15.25 -6.58
N ASP A 189 4.08 -14.10 -7.20
CA ASP A 189 4.67 -12.89 -6.61
C ASP A 189 3.61 -11.96 -6.00
N LEU A 190 2.32 -12.28 -6.17
CA LEU A 190 1.25 -11.44 -5.65
C LEU A 190 1.00 -11.68 -4.16
N TYR A 191 0.82 -10.59 -3.41
CA TYR A 191 0.42 -10.60 -2.01
C TYR A 191 -1.07 -10.95 -1.91
N THR A 192 -1.35 -12.19 -1.50
CA THR A 192 -2.70 -12.77 -1.47
C THR A 192 -3.26 -12.75 -0.07
N PHE A 193 -4.49 -12.31 0.09
CA PHE A 193 -5.16 -12.13 1.36
C PHE A 193 -6.66 -12.44 1.23
N VAL A 194 -7.34 -12.64 2.34
CA VAL A 194 -8.80 -12.85 2.40
C VAL A 194 -9.53 -11.71 3.09
N ASP A 195 -8.82 -10.92 3.86
CA ASP A 195 -9.24 -9.64 4.43
C ASP A 195 -8.02 -8.79 4.78
N ASN A 196 -8.25 -7.50 5.03
CA ASN A 196 -7.26 -6.53 5.49
C ASN A 196 -7.96 -5.39 6.26
N HIS A 197 -7.23 -4.32 6.56
CA HIS A 197 -7.78 -3.16 7.29
C HIS A 197 -8.80 -2.34 6.48
N ASP A 198 -8.84 -2.49 5.14
CA ASP A 198 -9.76 -1.80 4.23
C ASP A 198 -10.97 -2.64 3.83
N GLU A 199 -10.99 -3.90 4.23
CA GLU A 199 -12.05 -4.84 3.91
C GLU A 199 -12.77 -5.32 5.18
N ASP A 200 -14.03 -5.75 5.03
CA ASP A 200 -14.70 -6.47 6.10
C ASP A 200 -13.91 -7.72 6.47
N ARG A 201 -13.83 -8.04 7.76
CA ARG A 201 -13.18 -9.27 8.20
C ARG A 201 -13.85 -10.48 7.55
N ILE A 202 -13.03 -11.47 7.15
CA ILE A 202 -13.52 -12.64 6.40
C ILE A 202 -14.60 -13.40 7.13
N ALA A 203 -14.52 -13.51 8.46
CA ALA A 203 -15.56 -14.16 9.26
C ALA A 203 -16.92 -13.42 9.20
N SER A 204 -16.92 -12.11 8.86
CA SER A 204 -18.14 -11.33 8.63
C SER A 204 -18.66 -11.41 7.19
N LYS A 205 -17.81 -11.79 6.23
CA LYS A 205 -18.15 -11.96 4.81
C LYS A 205 -18.71 -13.35 4.50
N LEU A 206 -18.25 -14.38 5.21
CA LEU A 206 -18.67 -15.76 4.99
C LEU A 206 -20.11 -15.98 5.43
N LEU A 207 -20.95 -16.52 4.53
CA LEU A 207 -22.32 -16.92 4.84
C LEU A 207 -22.37 -18.17 5.74
N ASN A 208 -21.39 -19.07 5.59
CA ASN A 208 -21.25 -20.25 6.43
C ASN A 208 -19.91 -20.19 7.20
N PRO A 209 -19.93 -20.03 8.53
CA PRO A 209 -18.70 -19.97 9.34
C PRO A 209 -17.81 -21.23 9.21
N ALA A 210 -18.37 -22.39 8.88
CA ALA A 210 -17.61 -23.61 8.67
C ALA A 210 -16.66 -23.54 7.46
N HIS A 211 -16.87 -22.56 6.58
CA HIS A 211 -15.99 -22.34 5.42
C HIS A 211 -14.69 -21.60 5.75
N LEU A 212 -14.50 -21.13 6.98
CA LEU A 212 -13.29 -20.39 7.36
C LEU A 212 -12.01 -21.23 7.15
N ALA A 213 -11.98 -22.47 7.66
CA ALA A 213 -10.81 -23.33 7.52
C ALA A 213 -10.55 -23.75 6.06
N PRO A 214 -11.54 -24.22 5.27
CA PRO A 214 -11.35 -24.46 3.83
C PRO A 214 -10.86 -23.25 3.06
N LEU A 215 -11.34 -22.04 3.38
CA LEU A 215 -10.94 -20.81 2.75
C LEU A 215 -9.45 -20.49 3.02
N TYR A 216 -8.98 -20.61 4.26
CA TYR A 216 -7.57 -20.47 4.57
C TYR A 216 -6.71 -21.57 3.94
N THR A 217 -7.24 -22.77 3.79
CA THR A 217 -6.55 -23.83 3.04
C THR A 217 -6.29 -23.39 1.61
N LEU A 218 -7.27 -22.78 0.94
CA LEU A 218 -7.06 -22.22 -0.40
C LEU A 218 -6.03 -21.09 -0.39
N LEU A 219 -6.13 -20.14 0.55
CA LEU A 219 -5.17 -19.04 0.67
C LEU A 219 -3.71 -19.54 0.73
N PHE A 220 -3.45 -20.59 1.50
CA PHE A 220 -2.10 -21.12 1.72
C PHE A 220 -1.63 -22.12 0.64
N THR A 221 -2.51 -22.61 -0.21
CA THR A 221 -2.18 -23.62 -1.23
C THR A 221 -2.26 -23.08 -2.66
N LEU A 222 -2.93 -21.95 -2.89
CA LEU A 222 -2.92 -21.27 -4.17
C LEU A 222 -1.62 -20.49 -4.39
N PRO A 223 -1.26 -20.20 -5.67
CA PRO A 223 -0.10 -19.37 -5.95
C PRO A 223 -0.23 -17.97 -5.31
N GLY A 224 0.84 -17.50 -4.70
CA GLY A 224 0.90 -16.17 -4.08
C GLY A 224 1.70 -16.17 -2.78
N ILE A 225 1.84 -14.99 -2.22
CA ILE A 225 2.44 -14.75 -0.89
C ILE A 225 1.26 -14.59 0.08
N PRO A 226 0.92 -15.61 0.88
CA PRO A 226 -0.26 -15.58 1.72
C PRO A 226 -0.08 -14.61 2.89
N SER A 227 -1.14 -13.86 3.18
CA SER A 227 -1.20 -12.93 4.30
C SER A 227 -2.40 -13.18 5.19
N ILE A 228 -2.20 -13.05 6.49
CA ILE A 228 -3.25 -13.10 7.51
C ILE A 228 -3.37 -11.71 8.13
N TYR A 229 -4.57 -11.12 8.07
CA TYR A 229 -4.90 -9.95 8.87
C TYR A 229 -5.06 -10.41 10.33
N TYR A 230 -4.35 -9.77 11.25
CA TYR A 230 -4.27 -10.19 12.65
C TYR A 230 -5.64 -10.46 13.26
N GLY A 231 -5.80 -11.62 13.90
CA GLY A 231 -7.04 -12.05 14.53
C GLY A 231 -8.06 -12.71 13.60
N SER A 232 -7.91 -12.61 12.28
CA SER A 232 -8.84 -13.25 11.34
C SER A 232 -8.70 -14.77 11.32
N GLU A 233 -7.52 -15.29 11.65
CA GLU A 233 -7.27 -16.72 11.87
C GLU A 233 -8.09 -17.31 13.03
N TRP A 234 -8.52 -16.47 13.97
CA TRP A 234 -9.38 -16.82 15.10
C TRP A 234 -10.87 -16.62 14.81
N GLY A 235 -11.22 -16.18 13.60
CA GLY A 235 -12.61 -15.89 13.22
C GLY A 235 -13.16 -14.63 13.87
N ILE A 236 -12.31 -13.66 14.20
CA ILE A 236 -12.76 -12.35 14.70
C ILE A 236 -13.62 -11.69 13.62
N GLN A 237 -14.79 -11.21 14.02
CA GLN A 237 -15.72 -10.49 13.16
C GLN A 237 -15.49 -8.97 13.22
N GLY A 238 -15.84 -8.28 12.16
CA GLY A 238 -15.78 -6.82 12.05
C GLY A 238 -16.18 -6.37 10.65
N ARG A 239 -16.81 -5.20 10.57
CA ARG A 239 -17.19 -4.59 9.30
C ARG A 239 -16.56 -3.20 9.18
N ARG A 240 -16.12 -2.83 7.98
CA ARG A 240 -15.60 -1.50 7.68
C ARG A 240 -16.67 -0.45 8.00
N GLY A 241 -16.28 0.61 8.73
CA GLY A 241 -17.18 1.72 9.07
C GLY A 241 -18.15 1.50 10.22
N HIS A 242 -18.05 0.37 10.95
CA HIS A 242 -18.89 0.07 12.12
C HIS A 242 -18.05 -0.15 13.40
N ASN A 243 -16.97 0.61 13.56
CA ASN A 243 -16.19 0.66 14.81
C ASN A 243 -16.58 1.88 15.65
#